data_6d8ee635edf9efd9f74134dd66f4e04c
#
_entry.id   6d8ee635edf9efd9f74134dd66f4e04c
#
_cell.length_a   1.000
_cell.length_b   1.000
_cell.length_c   1.000
_cell.angle_alpha   90.00
_cell.angle_beta   90.00
_cell.angle_gamma   90.00
#
_symmetry.space_group_name_H-M   'P 1'
#
loop_
_entity.id
_entity.type
_entity.pdbx_description
1 polymer ?
#
loop_
_entity_poly.entity_id
_entity_poly.type
_entity_poly.pdbx_seq_one_letter_code
_entity_poly.pdbx_strand_id
1 'polypeptide(L)'
;SIVCVVSMAQNITKFYFAGYRVVVIPSEEFRIDVKHPELGEKKIKGNALSLKLIDAEGKMPKDTVIVYTNAIREIRMDYSILAMEKAFTVDSLNITLGSSHGAIAVDANYLNISLNAASNLVVAGKCKKLRTRTNGKGNALNLDSFLVESRE
;
A
#
# COMPACT_ATOMS: atom_id res chain seq x y z
N SER A 1 21.25 6.09 -4.76
CA SER A 1 20.19 5.11 -4.51
C SER A 1 20.41 3.85 -5.34
N ILE A 2 20.16 2.71 -4.74
CA ILE A 2 20.29 1.42 -5.43
C ILE A 2 18.91 1.04 -5.94
N VAL A 3 18.83 0.74 -7.23
CA VAL A 3 17.61 0.28 -7.86
C VAL A 3 17.57 -1.24 -7.81
N CYS A 4 16.55 -1.78 -7.17
CA CYS A 4 16.27 -3.20 -7.21
C CYS A 4 15.23 -3.46 -8.29
N VAL A 5 15.68 -3.98 -9.44
CA VAL A 5 14.78 -4.31 -10.54
C VAL A 5 14.27 -5.73 -10.33
N VAL A 6 12.96 -5.88 -10.20
CA VAL A 6 12.31 -7.18 -10.14
C VAL A 6 12.09 -7.65 -11.57
N SER A 7 12.36 -8.94 -11.81
CA SER A 7 12.17 -9.53 -13.14
C SER A 7 10.76 -9.29 -13.68
N MET A 8 10.65 -8.82 -14.91
CA MET A 8 9.38 -8.55 -15.59
C MET A 8 8.62 -9.81 -15.98
N ALA A 9 9.18 -11.00 -15.74
CA ALA A 9 8.50 -12.27 -16.02
C ALA A 9 7.33 -12.55 -15.08
N GLN A 10 7.20 -11.78 -13.99
CA GLN A 10 6.13 -11.93 -13.01
C GLN A 10 5.33 -10.64 -12.90
N ASN A 11 4.00 -10.74 -13.03
CA ASN A 11 3.10 -9.62 -12.76
C ASN A 11 2.83 -9.55 -11.27
N ILE A 12 3.54 -8.65 -10.60
CA ILE A 12 3.32 -8.40 -9.17
C ILE A 12 2.12 -7.47 -9.03
N THR A 13 1.10 -7.93 -8.33
CA THR A 13 -0.12 -7.18 -8.06
C THR A 13 -0.43 -7.07 -6.58
N LYS A 14 0.25 -7.85 -5.76
CA LYS A 14 0.08 -7.89 -4.31
C LYS A 14 1.37 -7.51 -3.62
N PHE A 15 1.29 -6.61 -2.66
CA PHE A 15 2.45 -6.07 -1.97
C PHE A 15 2.26 -6.15 -0.47
N TYR A 16 3.30 -6.60 0.22
CA TYR A 16 3.38 -6.56 1.66
C TYR A 16 4.65 -5.80 2.07
N PHE A 17 4.48 -4.78 2.92
CA PHE A 17 5.59 -3.98 3.44
C PHE A 17 5.55 -3.93 4.96
N ALA A 18 6.71 -4.06 5.57
CA ALA A 18 6.85 -3.87 7.02
C ALA A 18 8.03 -2.97 7.31
N GLY A 19 7.75 -1.82 7.95
CA GLY A 19 8.79 -0.90 8.41
C GLY A 19 9.24 0.14 7.39
N TYR A 20 8.54 0.32 6.28
CA TYR A 20 8.94 1.24 5.22
C TYR A 20 8.02 2.44 5.09
N ARG A 21 8.60 3.51 4.58
CA ARG A 21 7.85 4.59 3.96
C ARG A 21 7.71 4.22 2.48
N VAL A 22 6.49 3.99 2.02
CA VAL A 22 6.22 3.48 0.68
C VAL A 22 5.51 4.54 -0.14
N VAL A 23 6.08 4.87 -1.30
CA VAL A 23 5.46 5.75 -2.28
C VAL A 23 5.10 4.91 -3.49
N VAL A 24 3.84 4.95 -3.91
CA VAL A 24 3.37 4.20 -5.08
C VAL A 24 3.03 5.17 -6.19
N ILE A 25 3.63 4.95 -7.36
CA ILE A 25 3.52 5.85 -8.51
C ILE A 25 2.96 5.07 -9.70
N PRO A 26 1.88 5.55 -10.36
CA PRO A 26 1.39 4.92 -11.58
C PRO A 26 2.44 4.93 -12.68
N SER A 27 2.70 3.78 -13.28
CA SER A 27 3.70 3.63 -14.33
C SER A 27 3.41 2.41 -15.19
N GLU A 28 3.64 2.54 -16.49
CA GLU A 28 3.53 1.41 -17.42
C GLU A 28 4.64 0.37 -17.20
N GLU A 29 5.79 0.82 -16.72
CA GLU A 29 6.89 -0.08 -16.41
C GLU A 29 6.96 -0.35 -14.91
N PHE A 30 7.02 -1.64 -14.55
CA PHE A 30 7.18 -2.05 -13.18
C PHE A 30 8.62 -1.83 -12.71
N ARG A 31 8.77 -1.13 -11.58
CA ARG A 31 10.08 -0.93 -10.95
C ARG A 31 9.91 -0.71 -9.45
N ILE A 32 10.84 -1.20 -8.68
CA ILE A 32 10.92 -0.92 -7.25
C ILE A 32 12.31 -0.35 -6.94
N ASP A 33 12.33 0.83 -6.35
CA ASP A 33 13.54 1.48 -5.88
C ASP A 33 13.60 1.33 -4.35
N VAL A 34 14.63 0.66 -3.88
CA VAL A 34 14.90 0.47 -2.44
C VAL A 34 16.23 1.13 -2.13
N LYS A 35 16.23 2.06 -1.19
CA LYS A 35 17.43 2.83 -0.87
C LYS A 35 18.51 1.98 -0.19
N HIS A 36 18.12 1.11 0.74
CA HIS A 36 19.02 0.26 1.49
C HIS A 36 18.52 -1.19 1.47
N PRO A 37 18.69 -1.91 0.35
CA PRO A 37 18.15 -3.27 0.22
C PRO A 37 18.75 -4.27 1.22
N GLU A 38 19.97 -4.00 1.72
CA GLU A 38 20.62 -4.85 2.71
C GLU A 38 19.95 -4.84 4.09
N LEU A 39 19.11 -3.85 4.38
CA LEU A 39 18.45 -3.73 5.68
C LEU A 39 17.15 -4.55 5.78
N GLY A 40 16.72 -5.17 4.70
CA GLY A 40 15.46 -5.89 4.70
C GLY A 40 15.53 -7.22 3.99
N GLU A 41 14.43 -7.95 4.10
CA GLU A 41 14.23 -9.20 3.40
C GLU A 41 13.22 -9.02 2.26
N LYS A 42 13.58 -9.49 1.08
CA LYS A 42 12.69 -9.50 -0.08
C LYS A 42 12.28 -10.92 -0.40
N LYS A 43 10.98 -11.15 -0.56
CA LYS A 43 10.43 -12.43 -1.02
C LYS A 43 9.44 -12.20 -2.14
N ILE A 44 9.53 -13.04 -3.17
CA ILE A 44 8.56 -13.05 -4.26
C ILE A 44 7.97 -14.44 -4.33
N LYS A 45 6.63 -14.51 -4.30
CA LYS A 45 5.90 -15.77 -4.43
C LYS A 45 4.69 -15.52 -5.34
N GLY A 46 4.75 -16.08 -6.55
CA GLY A 46 3.71 -15.84 -7.54
C GLY A 46 3.60 -14.35 -7.89
N ASN A 47 2.42 -13.77 -7.71
CA ASN A 47 2.15 -12.37 -7.97
C ASN A 47 2.33 -11.47 -6.75
N ALA A 48 2.91 -11.99 -5.67
CA ALA A 48 3.08 -11.26 -4.42
C ALA A 48 4.55 -10.95 -4.14
N LEU A 49 4.81 -9.70 -3.77
CA LEU A 49 6.12 -9.23 -3.33
C LEU A 49 6.02 -8.81 -1.87
N SER A 50 6.97 -9.26 -1.07
CA SER A 50 7.10 -8.89 0.33
C SER A 50 8.46 -8.24 0.57
N LEU A 51 8.45 -7.06 1.20
CA LEU A 51 9.63 -6.38 1.70
C LEU A 51 9.44 -6.10 3.19
N LYS A 52 10.36 -6.60 3.99
CA LYS A 52 10.27 -6.47 5.44
C LYS A 52 11.62 -6.00 5.98
N LEU A 53 11.62 -4.85 6.64
CA LEU A 53 12.80 -4.38 7.36
C LEU A 53 13.03 -5.24 8.62
N ILE A 54 14.29 -5.51 8.91
CA ILE A 54 14.68 -6.15 10.15
C ILE A 54 14.41 -5.15 11.28
N ASP A 55 13.82 -5.62 12.38
CA ASP A 55 13.48 -4.80 13.55
C ASP A 55 12.48 -3.66 13.26
N ALA A 56 11.51 -3.90 12.38
CA ALA A 56 10.52 -2.89 12.02
C ALA A 56 9.51 -2.59 13.14
N GLU A 57 9.24 -3.55 14.00
CA GLU A 57 8.17 -3.48 15.00
C GLU A 57 8.34 -2.30 15.95
N GLY A 58 7.27 -1.50 16.10
CA GLY A 58 7.23 -0.40 17.04
C GLY A 58 8.11 0.80 16.72
N LYS A 59 8.70 0.85 15.53
CA LYS A 59 9.60 1.94 15.12
C LYS A 59 9.00 2.77 14.00
N MET A 60 9.35 4.07 13.98
CA MET A 60 9.01 4.94 12.87
C MET A 60 9.79 4.52 11.63
N PRO A 61 9.13 4.44 10.46
CA PRO A 61 9.83 4.10 9.23
C PRO A 61 10.91 5.12 8.89
N LYS A 62 12.11 4.64 8.63
CA LYS A 62 13.25 5.49 8.24
C LYS A 62 13.68 5.28 6.81
N ASP A 63 13.36 4.14 6.24
CA ASP A 63 13.75 3.81 4.89
C ASP A 63 12.58 3.94 3.92
N THR A 64 12.88 4.32 2.69
CA THR A 64 11.87 4.59 1.67
C THR A 64 11.94 3.58 0.54
N VAL A 65 10.78 3.12 0.10
CA VAL A 65 10.59 2.28 -1.08
C VAL A 65 9.68 3.03 -2.03
N ILE A 66 10.08 3.10 -3.30
CA ILE A 66 9.22 3.66 -4.34
C ILE A 66 8.81 2.52 -5.27
N VAL A 67 7.50 2.34 -5.43
CA VAL A 67 6.93 1.31 -6.30
C VAL A 67 6.31 1.98 -7.52
N TYR A 68 6.82 1.67 -8.70
CA TYR A 68 6.26 2.10 -9.98
C TYR A 68 5.48 0.94 -10.57
N THR A 69 4.18 1.11 -10.78
CA THR A 69 3.33 0.03 -11.30
C THR A 69 2.01 0.58 -11.82
N ASN A 70 1.35 -0.16 -12.68
CA ASN A 70 -0.01 0.13 -13.13
C ASN A 70 -1.01 -0.95 -12.72
N ALA A 71 -0.56 -1.97 -12.00
CA ALA A 71 -1.40 -3.12 -11.64
C ALA A 71 -1.26 -3.43 -10.15
N ILE A 72 -2.15 -2.84 -9.33
CA ILE A 72 -2.20 -3.12 -7.90
C ILE A 72 -3.55 -3.73 -7.58
N ARG A 73 -3.56 -4.84 -6.83
CA ARG A 73 -4.77 -5.46 -6.31
C ARG A 73 -4.82 -5.48 -4.80
N GLU A 74 -3.66 -5.53 -4.16
CA GLU A 74 -3.59 -5.62 -2.71
C GLU A 74 -2.34 -4.92 -2.19
N ILE A 75 -2.52 -4.11 -1.15
CA ILE A 75 -1.43 -3.54 -0.37
C ILE A 75 -1.69 -3.88 1.08
N ARG A 76 -0.70 -4.48 1.70
CA ARG A 76 -0.72 -4.83 3.10
C ARG A 76 0.50 -4.25 3.79
N MET A 77 0.31 -3.59 4.92
CA MET A 77 1.39 -2.91 5.62
C MET A 77 1.32 -3.11 7.11
N ASP A 78 2.50 -3.26 7.70
CA ASP A 78 2.70 -3.19 9.13
C ASP A 78 3.81 -2.18 9.44
N TYR A 79 3.60 -1.32 10.44
CA TYR A 79 4.57 -0.31 10.88
C TYR A 79 5.13 0.53 9.72
N SER A 80 4.27 0.91 8.79
CA SER A 80 4.67 1.56 7.55
C SER A 80 3.84 2.82 7.29
N ILE A 81 4.32 3.62 6.33
CA ILE A 81 3.61 4.81 5.86
C ILE A 81 3.43 4.67 4.35
N LEU A 82 2.19 4.87 3.88
CA LEU A 82 1.84 4.75 2.48
C LEU A 82 1.48 6.12 1.90
N ALA A 83 2.03 6.44 0.73
CA ALA A 83 1.67 7.64 0.00
C ALA A 83 1.39 7.32 -1.47
N MET A 84 0.25 7.79 -1.96
CA MET A 84 -0.09 7.84 -3.39
C MET A 84 -0.42 9.29 -3.72
N GLU A 85 0.45 9.94 -4.50
CA GLU A 85 0.25 11.35 -4.86
C GLU A 85 -0.67 11.50 -6.08
N LYS A 86 -0.68 10.51 -6.96
CA LYS A 86 -1.53 10.47 -8.15
C LYS A 86 -2.53 9.35 -8.04
N ALA A 87 -3.73 9.56 -8.58
CA ALA A 87 -4.79 8.57 -8.52
C ALA A 87 -4.47 7.35 -9.39
N PHE A 88 -4.71 6.18 -8.82
CA PHE A 88 -4.71 4.92 -9.54
C PHE A 88 -6.12 4.60 -10.02
N THR A 89 -6.25 4.19 -11.26
CA THR A 89 -7.48 3.61 -11.78
C THR A 89 -7.34 2.10 -11.73
N VAL A 90 -8.19 1.46 -10.92
CA VAL A 90 -8.13 0.00 -10.72
C VAL A 90 -9.55 -0.55 -10.68
N ASP A 91 -9.70 -1.83 -10.99
CA ASP A 91 -11.01 -2.48 -10.83
C ASP A 91 -11.28 -2.76 -9.35
N SER A 92 -10.37 -3.41 -8.67
CA SER A 92 -10.52 -3.80 -7.27
C SER A 92 -9.21 -3.60 -6.52
N LEU A 93 -9.30 -3.02 -5.32
CA LEU A 93 -8.13 -2.80 -4.47
C LEU A 93 -8.47 -3.17 -3.03
N ASN A 94 -7.61 -3.98 -2.42
CA ASN A 94 -7.66 -4.31 -1.00
C ASN A 94 -6.51 -3.63 -0.28
N ILE A 95 -6.82 -2.85 0.75
CA ILE A 95 -5.82 -2.19 1.61
C ILE A 95 -5.98 -2.73 3.03
N THR A 96 -4.90 -3.25 3.59
CA THR A 96 -4.87 -3.70 4.98
C THR A 96 -3.70 -3.02 5.69
N LEU A 97 -4.00 -2.24 6.72
CA LEU A 97 -2.99 -1.52 7.49
C LEU A 97 -3.00 -2.01 8.93
N GLY A 98 -1.82 -2.31 9.46
CA GLY A 98 -1.58 -2.60 10.87
C GLY A 98 -0.55 -1.63 11.43
N SER A 99 -0.90 -0.86 12.45
CA SER A 99 0.01 0.15 13.05
C SER A 99 0.68 1.02 11.98
N SER A 100 -0.10 1.43 10.99
CA SER A 100 0.41 2.13 9.81
C SER A 100 -0.44 3.35 9.49
N HIS A 101 0.12 4.26 8.71
CA HIS A 101 -0.56 5.47 8.27
C HIS A 101 -0.50 5.57 6.76
N GLY A 102 -1.53 6.16 6.15
CA GLY A 102 -1.50 6.28 4.71
C GLY A 102 -2.39 7.37 4.16
N ALA A 103 -2.05 7.77 2.94
CA ALA A 103 -2.87 8.62 2.08
C ALA A 103 -2.89 8.00 0.70
N ILE A 104 -4.07 7.68 0.21
CA ILE A 104 -4.25 7.07 -1.11
C ILE A 104 -5.18 7.89 -1.98
N ALA A 105 -5.01 7.77 -3.28
CA ALA A 105 -5.88 8.36 -4.29
C ALA A 105 -6.24 7.27 -5.29
N VAL A 106 -7.53 6.92 -5.40
CA VAL A 106 -7.96 5.81 -6.25
C VAL A 106 -9.28 6.12 -6.94
N ASP A 107 -9.43 5.57 -8.13
CA ASP A 107 -10.68 5.47 -8.85
C ASP A 107 -10.92 3.98 -9.09
N ALA A 108 -11.84 3.39 -8.33
CA ALA A 108 -12.02 1.95 -8.32
C ALA A 108 -13.48 1.56 -8.45
N ASN A 109 -13.75 0.35 -8.93
CA ASN A 109 -15.08 -0.23 -8.83
C ASN A 109 -15.31 -0.76 -7.42
N TYR A 110 -14.32 -1.45 -6.85
CA TYR A 110 -14.40 -2.04 -5.51
C TYR A 110 -13.19 -1.62 -4.69
N LEU A 111 -13.44 -1.08 -3.50
CA LEU A 111 -12.39 -0.74 -2.56
C LEU A 111 -12.70 -1.38 -1.21
N ASN A 112 -11.78 -2.21 -0.73
CA ASN A 112 -11.86 -2.84 0.58
C ASN A 112 -10.75 -2.30 1.46
N ILE A 113 -11.10 -1.77 2.63
CA ILE A 113 -10.16 -1.19 3.58
C ILE A 113 -10.30 -1.88 4.92
N SER A 114 -9.18 -2.36 5.45
CA SER A 114 -9.11 -2.95 6.77
C SER A 114 -8.03 -2.23 7.57
N LEU A 115 -8.42 -1.60 8.68
CA LEU A 115 -7.51 -0.87 9.56
C LEU A 115 -7.41 -1.58 10.90
N ASN A 116 -6.19 -1.85 11.33
CA ASN A 116 -5.91 -2.56 12.57
C ASN A 116 -4.85 -1.83 13.39
N ALA A 117 -4.92 -1.97 14.70
CA ALA A 117 -3.86 -1.53 15.62
C ALA A 117 -3.46 -0.07 15.43
N ALA A 118 -4.43 0.83 15.57
CA ALA A 118 -4.22 2.28 15.52
C ALA A 118 -3.68 2.77 14.17
N SER A 119 -4.25 2.28 13.09
CA SER A 119 -3.91 2.73 11.73
C SER A 119 -4.80 3.88 11.29
N ASN A 120 -4.24 4.77 10.44
CA ASN A 120 -4.94 5.92 9.90
C ASN A 120 -4.82 5.94 8.38
N LEU A 121 -5.93 6.19 7.70
CA LEU A 121 -5.93 6.28 6.24
C LEU A 121 -6.80 7.44 5.76
N VAL A 122 -6.22 8.25 4.88
CA VAL A 122 -6.94 9.29 4.14
C VAL A 122 -7.12 8.79 2.72
N VAL A 123 -8.36 8.86 2.22
CA VAL A 123 -8.68 8.37 0.88
C VAL A 123 -9.24 9.51 0.05
N ALA A 124 -8.68 9.72 -1.15
CA ALA A 124 -9.19 10.65 -2.14
C ALA A 124 -9.59 9.88 -3.42
N GLY A 125 -10.52 10.44 -4.19
CA GLY A 125 -11.00 9.84 -5.42
C GLY A 125 -12.43 9.34 -5.34
N LYS A 126 -12.68 8.16 -5.88
CA LYS A 126 -14.03 7.59 -5.92
C LYS A 126 -14.03 6.08 -6.05
N CYS A 127 -15.14 5.45 -5.66
CA CYS A 127 -15.40 4.06 -5.99
C CYS A 127 -16.90 3.80 -6.11
N LYS A 128 -17.24 2.68 -6.74
CA LYS A 128 -18.62 2.24 -6.82
C LYS A 128 -19.07 1.59 -5.52
N LYS A 129 -18.27 0.68 -4.98
CA LYS A 129 -18.57 0.00 -3.72
C LYS A 129 -17.39 0.07 -2.75
N LEU A 130 -17.69 0.44 -1.53
CA LEU A 130 -16.72 0.53 -0.45
C LEU A 130 -17.10 -0.43 0.67
N ARG A 131 -16.13 -1.24 1.09
CA ARG A 131 -16.23 -2.04 2.30
C ARG A 131 -15.12 -1.62 3.25
N THR A 132 -15.47 -1.38 4.51
CA THR A 132 -14.49 -1.00 5.53
C THR A 132 -14.61 -1.91 6.75
N ARG A 133 -13.47 -2.16 7.37
CA ARG A 133 -13.38 -2.89 8.62
C ARG A 133 -12.31 -2.23 9.49
N THR A 134 -12.62 -2.11 10.78
CA THR A 134 -11.65 -1.64 11.77
C THR A 134 -11.59 -2.64 12.93
N ASN A 135 -10.39 -2.96 13.38
CA ASN A 135 -10.17 -3.84 14.53
C ASN A 135 -9.23 -3.15 15.51
N GLY A 136 -9.62 -3.17 16.78
CA GLY A 136 -8.85 -2.50 17.83
C GLY A 136 -9.21 -1.03 17.96
N LYS A 137 -8.45 -0.33 18.79
CA LYS A 137 -8.66 1.08 19.10
C LYS A 137 -7.74 1.98 18.31
N GLY A 138 -8.16 3.24 18.14
CA GLY A 138 -7.30 4.28 17.56
C GLY A 138 -7.22 4.28 16.05
N ASN A 139 -8.02 3.47 15.36
CA ASN A 139 -8.08 3.51 13.90
C ASN A 139 -8.89 4.70 13.42
N ALA A 140 -8.47 5.35 12.35
CA ALA A 140 -9.18 6.47 11.76
C ALA A 140 -9.17 6.38 10.23
N LEU A 141 -10.36 6.55 9.65
CA LEU A 141 -10.54 6.57 8.20
C LEU A 141 -11.18 7.90 7.81
N ASN A 142 -10.48 8.67 6.97
CA ASN A 142 -10.95 9.95 6.48
C ASN A 142 -11.37 9.81 5.01
N LEU A 143 -12.66 9.97 4.75
CA LEU A 143 -13.27 9.88 3.44
C LEU A 143 -13.83 11.24 2.96
N ASP A 144 -13.39 12.35 3.55
CA ASP A 144 -13.93 13.68 3.24
C ASP A 144 -13.75 14.06 1.76
N SER A 145 -12.72 13.56 1.11
CA SER A 145 -12.43 13.82 -0.31
C SER A 145 -12.72 12.62 -1.21
N PHE A 146 -13.58 11.70 -0.76
CA PHE A 146 -13.85 10.45 -1.46
C PHE A 146 -15.35 10.29 -1.74
N LEU A 147 -15.69 9.98 -2.99
CA LEU A 147 -17.06 9.73 -3.43
C LEU A 147 -17.33 8.23 -3.49
N VAL A 148 -18.40 7.79 -2.85
CA VAL A 148 -18.82 6.39 -2.81
C VAL A 148 -20.24 6.26 -3.29
N GLU A 149 -20.49 5.39 -4.28
CA GLU A 149 -21.83 5.12 -4.77
C GLU A 149 -22.61 4.20 -3.82
N SER A 150 -21.93 3.21 -3.22
CA SER A 150 -22.55 2.27 -2.29
C SER A 150 -21.56 1.79 -1.23
N ARG A 151 -22.03 1.72 0.03
CA ARG A 151 -21.25 1.20 1.15
C ARG A 151 -21.75 -0.16 1.59
N GLU A 152 -20.83 -1.01 1.94
CA GLU A 152 -21.10 -2.30 2.58
C GLU A 152 -20.46 -2.40 3.95
#